data_0450a25092bce62d0f189b6667c4e6d1
#
_entry.id   0450a25092bce62d0f189b6667c4e6d1
#
_cell.length_a   1.000
_cell.length_b   1.000
_cell.length_c   1.000
_cell.angle_alpha   90.00
_cell.angle_beta   90.00
_cell.angle_gamma   90.00
#
_symmetry.space_group_name_H-M   'P 1'
#
loop_
_entity.id
_entity.type
_entity.pdbx_description
1 polymer ?
#
loop_
_entity_poly.entity_id
_entity_poly.type
_entity_poly.pdbx_seq_one_letter_code
_entity_poly.pdbx_strand_id
1 'polypeptide(L)'
;MRYGTYLVPAAIVLTLGSLACKPPKTAEEIKQETQAAFNEGVQAFKDGKARTTNPYLGEKEAKENPHKLQGWNDGWDKAKADKDAADKAAAEKAAADEAARKAAAEKAAAEEAARKAAEAEKAAAFTKAAEALKTIHFDYDKSDIKEADRALLQGIADFMKAYPAAKVEIEGHCDERGTNEYNLALGNRRAAAALAYLKTLGVDEARFTTISFGKEKPLCTEAKEACWSQNRRGEFKLK
;
A
#
# COMPACT_ATOMS: atom_id res chain seq x y z
N MET A 1 20.66 -108.61 -51.21
CA MET A 1 21.33 -107.29 -51.01
C MET A 1 21.20 -106.95 -49.53
N ARG A 2 22.31 -107.03 -48.81
CA ARG A 2 22.29 -106.92 -47.34
C ARG A 2 22.90 -105.56 -46.96
N TYR A 3 22.20 -104.73 -46.21
CA TYR A 3 22.69 -103.53 -45.66
C TYR A 3 23.18 -103.83 -44.21
N GLY A 4 24.45 -103.60 -43.96
CA GLY A 4 25.00 -103.71 -42.62
C GLY A 4 24.87 -102.43 -41.87
N THR A 5 24.32 -102.54 -40.65
CA THR A 5 24.23 -101.45 -39.68
C THR A 5 25.53 -101.37 -38.89
N TYR A 6 26.21 -100.23 -38.97
CA TYR A 6 27.35 -99.97 -38.10
C TYR A 6 26.82 -99.15 -36.87
N LEU A 7 26.99 -99.73 -35.67
CA LEU A 7 26.84 -99.06 -34.37
C LEU A 7 28.11 -98.17 -34.12
N VAL A 8 27.87 -96.89 -33.87
CA VAL A 8 28.88 -95.94 -33.40
C VAL A 8 28.77 -95.84 -31.91
N PRO A 9 29.81 -95.98 -31.10
CA PRO A 9 29.79 -95.84 -29.65
C PRO A 9 29.64 -94.38 -29.23
N ALA A 10 28.71 -94.07 -28.31
CA ALA A 10 28.52 -92.78 -27.72
C ALA A 10 29.72 -92.39 -26.85
N ALA A 11 30.44 -91.38 -27.27
CA ALA A 11 31.52 -90.77 -26.47
C ALA A 11 30.82 -89.87 -25.39
N ILE A 12 30.98 -90.26 -24.12
CA ILE A 12 30.63 -89.46 -22.97
C ILE A 12 31.61 -88.30 -22.90
N VAL A 13 31.24 -87.12 -23.30
CA VAL A 13 32.00 -85.92 -23.05
C VAL A 13 31.72 -85.47 -21.61
N LEU A 14 32.67 -85.79 -20.73
CA LEU A 14 32.74 -85.14 -19.42
C LEU A 14 33.07 -83.65 -19.60
N THR A 15 32.08 -82.78 -19.52
CA THR A 15 32.35 -81.32 -19.40
C THR A 15 32.90 -81.08 -18.00
N LEU A 16 34.21 -80.99 -17.84
CA LEU A 16 34.83 -80.35 -16.69
C LEU A 16 34.38 -78.88 -16.70
N GLY A 17 33.44 -78.57 -15.82
CA GLY A 17 33.05 -77.16 -15.53
C GLY A 17 34.32 -76.48 -14.97
N SER A 18 34.97 -75.70 -15.84
CA SER A 18 36.01 -74.81 -15.40
C SER A 18 35.34 -73.74 -14.51
N LEU A 19 35.64 -73.77 -13.20
CA LEU A 19 35.47 -72.60 -12.35
C LEU A 19 36.40 -71.53 -12.92
N ALA A 20 35.95 -70.78 -13.91
CA ALA A 20 36.61 -69.59 -14.37
C ALA A 20 36.53 -68.56 -13.24
N CYS A 21 37.60 -68.35 -12.49
CA CYS A 21 37.74 -67.15 -11.65
C CYS A 21 37.51 -65.93 -12.58
N LYS A 22 36.46 -65.19 -12.27
CA LYS A 22 36.28 -63.88 -12.96
C LYS A 22 37.54 -63.07 -12.81
N PRO A 23 38.08 -62.49 -13.90
CA PRO A 23 39.21 -61.62 -13.80
C PRO A 23 38.94 -60.44 -12.85
N PRO A 24 39.94 -59.90 -12.15
CA PRO A 24 39.70 -58.73 -11.27
C PRO A 24 39.20 -57.56 -12.12
N LYS A 25 38.25 -56.81 -11.57
CA LYS A 25 37.67 -55.63 -12.22
C LYS A 25 38.76 -54.59 -12.52
N THR A 26 38.66 -53.97 -13.65
CA THR A 26 39.55 -52.84 -14.02
C THR A 26 39.22 -51.60 -13.20
N ALA A 27 40.17 -50.68 -13.08
CA ALA A 27 39.96 -49.41 -12.38
C ALA A 27 38.81 -48.59 -13.00
N GLU A 28 38.61 -48.67 -14.32
CA GLU A 28 37.52 -47.97 -15.01
C GLU A 28 36.14 -48.60 -14.72
N GLU A 29 36.02 -49.91 -14.67
CA GLU A 29 34.80 -50.61 -14.26
C GLU A 29 34.40 -50.27 -12.83
N ILE A 30 35.38 -50.23 -11.91
CA ILE A 30 35.12 -49.83 -10.51
C ILE A 30 34.62 -48.40 -10.43
N LYS A 31 35.21 -47.47 -11.19
CA LYS A 31 34.81 -46.08 -11.25
C LYS A 31 33.37 -45.90 -11.79
N GLN A 32 33.01 -46.62 -12.84
CA GLN A 32 31.69 -46.60 -13.43
C GLN A 32 30.63 -47.15 -12.45
N GLU A 33 30.94 -48.28 -11.78
CA GLU A 33 30.06 -48.87 -10.78
C GLU A 33 29.88 -47.97 -9.54
N THR A 34 30.95 -47.28 -9.11
CA THR A 34 30.90 -46.29 -8.01
C THR A 34 30.01 -45.13 -8.37
N GLN A 35 30.15 -44.59 -9.59
CA GLN A 35 29.31 -43.47 -10.06
C GLN A 35 27.85 -43.88 -10.23
N ALA A 36 27.57 -45.09 -10.69
CA ALA A 36 26.20 -45.60 -10.78
C ALA A 36 25.57 -45.71 -9.39
N ALA A 37 26.28 -46.28 -8.41
CA ALA A 37 25.84 -46.39 -7.03
C ALA A 37 25.64 -45.01 -6.38
N PHE A 38 26.50 -44.03 -6.67
CA PHE A 38 26.31 -42.64 -6.22
C PHE A 38 25.00 -42.05 -6.75
N ASN A 39 24.69 -42.21 -8.03
CA ASN A 39 23.47 -41.73 -8.63
C ASN A 39 22.22 -42.40 -8.03
N GLU A 40 22.33 -43.72 -7.72
CA GLU A 40 21.27 -44.46 -7.00
C GLU A 40 21.02 -43.89 -5.59
N GLY A 41 22.09 -43.53 -4.86
CA GLY A 41 21.99 -42.92 -3.54
C GLY A 41 21.32 -41.56 -3.59
N VAL A 42 21.71 -40.72 -4.56
CA VAL A 42 21.05 -39.42 -4.82
C VAL A 42 19.56 -39.61 -5.11
N GLN A 43 19.20 -40.60 -5.93
CA GLN A 43 17.82 -40.86 -6.27
C GLN A 43 17.03 -41.40 -5.08
N ALA A 44 17.64 -42.31 -4.31
CA ALA A 44 17.01 -42.85 -3.10
C ALA A 44 16.69 -41.74 -2.08
N PHE A 45 17.53 -40.74 -1.90
CA PHE A 45 17.24 -39.59 -1.05
C PHE A 45 16.04 -38.79 -1.59
N LYS A 46 16.01 -38.50 -2.90
CA LYS A 46 14.91 -37.79 -3.56
C LYS A 46 13.59 -38.54 -3.44
N ASP A 47 13.63 -39.89 -3.45
CA ASP A 47 12.48 -40.75 -3.25
C ASP A 47 12.04 -40.88 -1.77
N GLY A 48 12.69 -40.16 -0.86
CA GLY A 48 12.40 -40.19 0.57
C GLY A 48 12.86 -41.47 1.30
N LYS A 49 13.74 -42.29 0.67
CA LYS A 49 14.26 -43.53 1.27
C LYS A 49 15.32 -43.19 2.33
N ALA A 50 15.27 -43.88 3.45
CA ALA A 50 16.28 -43.75 4.50
C ALA A 50 17.64 -44.23 4.04
N ARG A 51 18.73 -43.65 4.59
CA ARG A 51 20.11 -44.09 4.31
C ARG A 51 20.35 -45.57 4.62
N THR A 52 19.63 -46.12 5.56
CA THR A 52 19.67 -47.54 5.94
C THR A 52 19.07 -48.48 4.90
N THR A 53 18.40 -47.97 3.87
CA THR A 53 17.89 -48.78 2.75
C THR A 53 18.90 -49.02 1.64
N ASN A 54 20.17 -48.65 1.85
CA ASN A 54 21.23 -48.89 0.89
C ASN A 54 21.30 -50.39 0.52
N PRO A 55 21.14 -50.75 -0.76
CA PRO A 55 21.11 -52.14 -1.20
C PRO A 55 22.44 -52.87 -1.00
N TYR A 56 23.54 -52.12 -0.80
CA TYR A 56 24.91 -52.66 -0.62
C TYR A 56 25.32 -52.84 0.84
N LEU A 57 24.38 -52.71 1.80
CA LEU A 57 24.65 -52.87 3.25
C LEU A 57 24.80 -54.33 3.67
N GLY A 58 24.36 -55.33 2.87
CA GLY A 58 24.51 -56.73 3.17
C GLY A 58 25.96 -57.12 3.35
N GLU A 59 26.29 -57.97 4.36
CA GLU A 59 27.69 -58.33 4.74
C GLU A 59 28.50 -58.88 3.56
N LYS A 60 27.88 -59.70 2.71
CA LYS A 60 28.50 -60.25 1.51
C LYS A 60 28.73 -59.14 0.47
N GLU A 61 27.71 -58.32 0.20
CA GLU A 61 27.76 -57.26 -0.81
C GLU A 61 28.74 -56.17 -0.42
N ALA A 62 28.80 -55.79 0.84
CA ALA A 62 29.73 -54.82 1.39
C ALA A 62 31.21 -55.25 1.28
N LYS A 63 31.47 -56.60 1.42
CA LYS A 63 32.82 -57.16 1.26
C LYS A 63 33.26 -57.27 -0.23
N GLU A 64 32.31 -57.67 -1.07
CA GLU A 64 32.61 -57.87 -2.52
C GLU A 64 32.60 -56.58 -3.32
N ASN A 65 31.79 -55.59 -2.92
CA ASN A 65 31.61 -54.35 -3.63
C ASN A 65 31.67 -53.08 -2.72
N PRO A 66 32.76 -52.89 -1.95
CA PRO A 66 32.86 -51.78 -0.99
C PRO A 66 32.77 -50.40 -1.65
N HIS A 67 33.19 -50.27 -2.91
CA HIS A 67 33.11 -49.06 -3.69
C HIS A 67 31.65 -48.66 -4.02
N LYS A 68 30.74 -49.61 -4.22
CA LYS A 68 29.31 -49.36 -4.42
C LYS A 68 28.66 -48.91 -3.13
N LEU A 69 28.98 -49.57 -2.01
CA LEU A 69 28.48 -49.16 -0.68
C LEU A 69 28.88 -47.73 -0.38
N GLN A 70 30.12 -47.36 -0.59
CA GLN A 70 30.63 -46.01 -0.37
C GLN A 70 29.95 -45.02 -1.35
N GLY A 71 29.94 -45.34 -2.66
CA GLY A 71 29.36 -44.49 -3.68
C GLY A 71 27.90 -44.13 -3.38
N TRP A 72 27.11 -45.16 -3.00
CA TRP A 72 25.68 -44.92 -2.65
C TRP A 72 25.54 -44.02 -1.43
N ASN A 73 26.30 -44.24 -0.38
CA ASN A 73 26.28 -43.42 0.84
C ASN A 73 26.66 -41.96 0.52
N ASP A 74 27.74 -41.76 -0.26
CA ASP A 74 28.20 -40.43 -0.66
C ASP A 74 27.16 -39.70 -1.49
N GLY A 75 26.42 -40.40 -2.37
CA GLY A 75 25.35 -39.86 -3.17
C GLY A 75 24.15 -39.40 -2.30
N TRP A 76 23.78 -40.26 -1.36
CA TRP A 76 22.66 -39.95 -0.43
C TRP A 76 23.02 -38.76 0.48
N ASP A 77 24.23 -38.78 1.08
CA ASP A 77 24.70 -37.71 1.98
C ASP A 77 24.88 -36.39 1.23
N LYS A 78 25.32 -36.43 -0.01
CA LYS A 78 25.42 -35.24 -0.89
C LYS A 78 24.05 -34.65 -1.18
N ALA A 79 23.10 -35.48 -1.57
CA ALA A 79 21.75 -35.02 -1.89
C ALA A 79 21.06 -34.42 -0.66
N LYS A 80 21.28 -35.01 0.54
CA LYS A 80 20.81 -34.46 1.81
C LYS A 80 21.42 -33.09 2.11
N ALA A 81 22.72 -32.97 1.99
CA ALA A 81 23.44 -31.72 2.24
C ALA A 81 22.99 -30.61 1.28
N ASP A 82 22.77 -30.92 -0.01
CA ASP A 82 22.28 -29.98 -1.00
C ASP A 82 20.85 -29.49 -0.66
N LYS A 83 19.99 -30.41 -0.19
CA LYS A 83 18.65 -30.04 0.26
C LYS A 83 18.68 -29.16 1.51
N ASP A 84 19.46 -29.55 2.52
CA ASP A 84 19.58 -28.79 3.77
C ASP A 84 20.10 -27.36 3.50
N ALA A 85 21.06 -27.21 2.57
CA ALA A 85 21.56 -25.91 2.12
C ALA A 85 20.50 -25.09 1.38
N ALA A 86 19.71 -25.73 0.51
CA ALA A 86 18.63 -25.07 -0.20
C ALA A 86 17.51 -24.62 0.74
N ASP A 87 17.11 -25.48 1.69
CA ASP A 87 16.08 -25.17 2.69
C ASP A 87 16.52 -24.01 3.59
N LYS A 88 17.81 -23.97 3.99
CA LYS A 88 18.38 -22.86 4.75
C LYS A 88 18.36 -21.55 3.96
N ALA A 89 18.81 -21.58 2.71
CA ALA A 89 18.78 -20.40 1.85
C ALA A 89 17.37 -19.88 1.60
N ALA A 90 16.39 -20.78 1.44
CA ALA A 90 14.98 -20.43 1.29
C ALA A 90 14.43 -19.77 2.56
N ALA A 91 14.78 -20.29 3.75
CA ALA A 91 14.37 -19.72 5.04
C ALA A 91 14.99 -18.32 5.26
N GLU A 92 16.27 -18.13 4.96
CA GLU A 92 16.94 -16.83 5.05
C GLU A 92 16.31 -15.80 4.10
N LYS A 93 15.99 -16.20 2.87
CA LYS A 93 15.31 -15.35 1.91
C LYS A 93 13.89 -14.98 2.39
N ALA A 94 13.13 -15.94 2.89
CA ALA A 94 11.79 -15.68 3.42
C ALA A 94 11.81 -14.70 4.60
N ALA A 95 12.79 -14.83 5.50
CA ALA A 95 12.97 -13.91 6.62
C ALA A 95 13.35 -12.49 6.15
N ALA A 96 14.22 -12.38 5.14
CA ALA A 96 14.57 -11.09 4.55
C ALA A 96 13.38 -10.42 3.84
N ASP A 97 12.58 -11.20 3.08
CA ASP A 97 11.39 -10.70 2.40
C ASP A 97 10.32 -10.23 3.43
N GLU A 98 10.15 -10.95 4.54
CA GLU A 98 9.24 -10.55 5.61
C GLU A 98 9.71 -9.25 6.30
N ALA A 99 11.00 -9.14 6.60
CA ALA A 99 11.58 -7.92 7.19
C ALA A 99 11.42 -6.71 6.24
N ALA A 100 11.64 -6.90 4.95
CA ALA A 100 11.44 -5.86 3.94
C ALA A 100 9.97 -5.41 3.85
N ARG A 101 9.01 -6.35 3.93
CA ARG A 101 7.57 -6.04 3.95
C ARG A 101 7.18 -5.25 5.19
N LYS A 102 7.69 -5.62 6.37
CA LYS A 102 7.43 -4.89 7.62
C LYS A 102 7.97 -3.46 7.54
N ALA A 103 9.22 -3.29 7.10
CA ALA A 103 9.82 -1.97 6.93
C ALA A 103 9.06 -1.10 5.91
N ALA A 104 8.61 -1.68 4.80
CA ALA A 104 7.79 -0.97 3.82
C ALA A 104 6.43 -0.55 4.39
N ALA A 105 5.77 -1.42 5.17
CA ALA A 105 4.50 -1.12 5.83
C ALA A 105 4.64 -0.01 6.88
N GLU A 106 5.69 -0.02 7.70
CA GLU A 106 5.98 1.03 8.68
C GLU A 106 6.24 2.38 7.99
N LYS A 107 7.02 2.38 6.90
CA LYS A 107 7.26 3.59 6.12
C LYS A 107 5.97 4.14 5.52
N ALA A 108 5.14 3.30 4.91
CA ALA A 108 3.85 3.72 4.36
C ALA A 108 2.90 4.29 5.44
N ALA A 109 2.85 3.66 6.62
CA ALA A 109 2.06 4.15 7.74
C ALA A 109 2.57 5.52 8.26
N ALA A 110 3.89 5.72 8.32
CA ALA A 110 4.49 6.99 8.71
C ALA A 110 4.20 8.11 7.68
N GLU A 111 4.29 7.81 6.38
CA GLU A 111 3.95 8.76 5.32
C GLU A 111 2.46 9.13 5.34
N GLU A 112 1.57 8.17 5.59
CA GLU A 112 0.13 8.44 5.71
C GLU A 112 -0.18 9.29 6.96
N ALA A 113 0.46 8.99 8.09
CA ALA A 113 0.31 9.80 9.32
C ALA A 113 0.80 11.23 9.12
N ALA A 114 1.95 11.42 8.46
CA ALA A 114 2.48 12.74 8.13
C ALA A 114 1.55 13.53 7.20
N ARG A 115 0.97 12.87 6.19
CA ARG A 115 -0.01 13.48 5.30
C ARG A 115 -1.26 13.93 6.04
N LYS A 116 -1.81 13.07 6.92
CA LYS A 116 -2.99 13.42 7.74
C LYS A 116 -2.69 14.58 8.70
N ALA A 117 -1.50 14.61 9.30
CA ALA A 117 -1.08 15.71 10.17
C ALA A 117 -0.99 17.03 9.40
N ALA A 118 -0.39 17.03 8.21
CA ALA A 118 -0.28 18.21 7.36
C ALA A 118 -1.66 18.69 6.86
N GLU A 119 -2.59 17.78 6.58
CA GLU A 119 -3.96 18.12 6.20
C GLU A 119 -4.73 18.74 7.37
N ALA A 120 -4.58 18.18 8.59
CA ALA A 120 -5.18 18.72 9.80
C ALA A 120 -4.63 20.12 10.13
N GLU A 121 -3.33 20.36 9.96
CA GLU A 121 -2.71 21.68 10.14
C GLU A 121 -3.26 22.70 9.14
N LYS A 122 -3.39 22.33 7.87
CA LYS A 122 -4.01 23.18 6.83
C LYS A 122 -5.47 23.50 7.16
N ALA A 123 -6.23 22.52 7.63
CA ALA A 123 -7.62 22.73 8.05
C ALA A 123 -7.71 23.67 9.25
N ALA A 124 -6.85 23.53 10.25
CA ALA A 124 -6.79 24.42 11.39
C ALA A 124 -6.40 25.85 10.99
N ALA A 125 -5.42 26.01 10.10
CA ALA A 125 -5.02 27.29 9.55
C ALA A 125 -6.15 27.96 8.77
N PHE A 126 -6.90 27.19 7.97
CA PHE A 126 -8.09 27.66 7.25
C PHE A 126 -9.18 28.17 8.23
N THR A 127 -9.49 27.37 9.25
CA THR A 127 -10.50 27.76 10.27
C THR A 127 -10.13 29.04 10.97
N LYS A 128 -8.86 29.17 11.38
CA LYS A 128 -8.34 30.40 12.00
C LYS A 128 -8.40 31.59 11.05
N ALA A 129 -8.01 31.40 9.80
CA ALA A 129 -8.07 32.47 8.80
C ALA A 129 -9.51 32.90 8.49
N ALA A 130 -10.48 31.98 8.58
CA ALA A 130 -11.90 32.30 8.41
C ALA A 130 -12.46 33.23 9.49
N GLU A 131 -11.77 33.42 10.62
CA GLU A 131 -12.11 34.44 11.61
C GLU A 131 -12.02 35.88 11.06
N ALA A 132 -11.36 36.06 9.91
CA ALA A 132 -11.36 37.33 9.18
C ALA A 132 -12.73 37.69 8.60
N LEU A 133 -13.65 36.72 8.46
CA LEU A 133 -15.01 36.93 7.97
C LEU A 133 -15.88 37.63 9.03
N LYS A 134 -15.54 38.86 9.32
CA LYS A 134 -16.23 39.67 10.33
C LYS A 134 -17.38 40.45 9.72
N THR A 135 -18.36 40.79 10.57
CA THR A 135 -19.53 41.58 10.25
C THR A 135 -19.16 43.04 10.01
N ILE A 136 -19.73 43.66 8.98
CA ILE A 136 -19.68 45.11 8.74
C ILE A 136 -21.00 45.74 9.12
N HIS A 137 -21.00 47.06 9.41
CA HIS A 137 -22.19 47.74 9.87
C HIS A 137 -22.51 48.96 8.99
N PHE A 138 -23.80 49.27 8.89
CA PHE A 138 -24.33 50.36 8.09
C PHE A 138 -25.03 51.39 8.93
N ASP A 139 -25.03 52.64 8.42
CA ASP A 139 -25.85 53.69 8.99
C ASP A 139 -27.32 53.47 8.70
N TYR A 140 -28.15 54.19 9.44
CA TYR A 140 -29.60 54.15 9.20
C TYR A 140 -29.95 54.50 7.76
N ASP A 141 -30.72 53.65 7.14
CA ASP A 141 -31.23 53.81 5.77
C ASP A 141 -30.12 53.98 4.70
N LYS A 142 -28.87 53.55 5.01
CA LYS A 142 -27.74 53.60 4.07
C LYS A 142 -27.22 52.19 3.75
N SER A 143 -26.56 52.10 2.56
CA SER A 143 -25.84 50.93 2.11
C SER A 143 -24.36 51.24 1.77
N ASP A 144 -23.91 52.48 2.04
CA ASP A 144 -22.50 52.84 1.82
C ASP A 144 -21.56 52.16 2.80
N ILE A 145 -20.42 51.71 2.33
CA ILE A 145 -19.38 51.09 3.16
C ILE A 145 -18.73 52.17 4.03
N LYS A 146 -18.79 52.01 5.32
CA LYS A 146 -18.15 52.92 6.28
C LYS A 146 -16.62 52.82 6.21
N GLU A 147 -15.93 53.93 6.40
CA GLU A 147 -14.47 53.96 6.46
C GLU A 147 -13.90 52.95 7.46
N ALA A 148 -14.52 52.85 8.65
CA ALA A 148 -14.11 51.92 9.70
C ALA A 148 -14.21 50.46 9.30
N ASP A 149 -15.09 50.09 8.35
CA ASP A 149 -15.28 48.71 7.89
C ASP A 149 -14.41 48.33 6.70
N ARG A 150 -13.68 49.27 6.08
CA ARG A 150 -12.81 49.01 4.94
C ARG A 150 -11.67 48.06 5.31
N ALA A 151 -11.10 48.20 6.49
CA ALA A 151 -10.06 47.30 6.98
C ALA A 151 -10.57 45.86 7.17
N LEU A 152 -11.83 45.69 7.61
CA LEU A 152 -12.46 44.37 7.73
C LEU A 152 -12.69 43.76 6.35
N LEU A 153 -13.16 44.53 5.38
CA LEU A 153 -13.31 44.05 3.99
C LEU A 153 -11.97 43.73 3.32
N GLN A 154 -10.89 44.47 3.64
CA GLN A 154 -9.53 44.12 3.19
C GLN A 154 -9.12 42.75 3.76
N GLY A 155 -9.33 42.49 5.06
CA GLY A 155 -9.05 41.18 5.66
C GLY A 155 -9.84 40.02 5.01
N ILE A 156 -11.10 40.28 4.65
CA ILE A 156 -11.90 39.31 3.88
C ILE A 156 -11.32 39.07 2.50
N ALA A 157 -10.90 40.14 1.80
CA ALA A 157 -10.26 40.01 0.49
C ALA A 157 -8.94 39.24 0.55
N ASP A 158 -8.14 39.47 1.58
CA ASP A 158 -6.87 38.75 1.79
C ASP A 158 -7.10 37.28 2.09
N PHE A 159 -8.12 36.96 2.92
CA PHE A 159 -8.58 35.59 3.14
C PHE A 159 -8.97 34.91 1.81
N MET A 160 -9.81 35.57 1.02
CA MET A 160 -10.28 35.04 -0.26
C MET A 160 -9.13 34.82 -1.26
N LYS A 161 -8.11 35.66 -1.24
CA LYS A 161 -6.90 35.48 -2.07
C LYS A 161 -6.03 34.32 -1.59
N ALA A 162 -5.89 34.16 -0.28
CA ALA A 162 -5.12 33.06 0.32
C ALA A 162 -5.78 31.69 0.11
N TYR A 163 -7.12 31.65 0.03
CA TYR A 163 -7.90 30.41 -0.13
C TYR A 163 -8.76 30.45 -1.41
N PRO A 164 -8.19 30.17 -2.60
CA PRO A 164 -8.88 30.28 -3.88
C PRO A 164 -10.14 29.44 -4.02
N ALA A 165 -10.22 28.31 -3.31
CA ALA A 165 -11.39 27.41 -3.34
C ALA A 165 -12.55 27.89 -2.44
N ALA A 166 -12.31 28.82 -1.51
CA ALA A 166 -13.35 29.31 -0.60
C ALA A 166 -14.43 30.06 -1.35
N LYS A 167 -15.68 29.83 -0.96
CA LYS A 167 -16.86 30.57 -1.41
C LYS A 167 -17.54 31.19 -0.21
N VAL A 168 -18.07 32.38 -0.38
CA VAL A 168 -18.67 33.18 0.71
C VAL A 168 -20.05 33.65 0.32
N GLU A 169 -20.99 33.55 1.23
CA GLU A 169 -22.28 34.18 1.15
C GLU A 169 -22.28 35.49 1.92
N ILE A 170 -22.73 36.56 1.27
CA ILE A 170 -22.89 37.89 1.89
C ILE A 170 -24.35 38.09 2.21
N GLU A 171 -24.67 38.13 3.50
CA GLU A 171 -26.01 38.35 4.00
C GLU A 171 -26.22 39.81 4.37
N GLY A 172 -27.26 40.44 3.82
CA GLY A 172 -27.65 41.81 4.13
C GLY A 172 -28.83 41.86 5.12
N HIS A 173 -28.66 42.61 6.20
CA HIS A 173 -29.63 42.73 7.28
C HIS A 173 -29.98 44.20 7.57
N CYS A 174 -31.17 44.42 8.11
CA CYS A 174 -31.73 45.71 8.49
C CYS A 174 -32.25 45.69 9.93
N ASP A 175 -32.44 46.87 10.48
CA ASP A 175 -33.23 47.04 11.73
C ASP A 175 -34.73 46.86 11.46
N GLU A 176 -35.53 46.86 12.51
CA GLU A 176 -36.98 46.58 12.45
C GLU A 176 -37.84 47.67 11.78
N ARG A 177 -37.27 48.87 11.57
CA ARG A 177 -38.03 50.04 11.07
C ARG A 177 -38.29 49.91 9.58
N GLY A 178 -39.52 50.26 9.13
CA GLY A 178 -39.93 50.14 7.72
C GLY A 178 -40.67 48.84 7.40
N THR A 179 -41.14 48.73 6.14
CA THR A 179 -41.84 47.51 5.66
C THR A 179 -40.83 46.36 5.35
N ASN A 180 -41.34 45.14 5.24
CA ASN A 180 -40.50 43.97 4.89
C ASN A 180 -39.92 44.13 3.51
N GLU A 181 -40.67 44.55 2.53
CA GLU A 181 -40.26 44.73 1.12
C GLU A 181 -39.15 45.77 1.04
N TYR A 182 -39.31 46.91 1.74
CA TYR A 182 -38.26 47.95 1.79
C TYR A 182 -36.96 47.41 2.39
N ASN A 183 -37.04 46.70 3.52
CA ASN A 183 -35.88 46.15 4.20
C ASN A 183 -35.21 45.03 3.41
N LEU A 184 -35.97 44.19 2.69
CA LEU A 184 -35.39 43.20 1.77
C LEU A 184 -34.60 43.91 0.65
N ALA A 185 -35.18 44.98 0.07
CA ALA A 185 -34.46 45.75 -0.95
C ALA A 185 -33.21 46.47 -0.40
N LEU A 186 -33.29 47.04 0.83
CA LEU A 186 -32.14 47.67 1.49
C LEU A 186 -31.04 46.66 1.85
N GLY A 187 -31.43 45.47 2.36
CA GLY A 187 -30.47 44.40 2.64
C GLY A 187 -29.77 43.91 1.37
N ASN A 188 -30.49 43.80 0.24
CA ASN A 188 -29.84 43.49 -1.06
C ASN A 188 -28.85 44.57 -1.46
N ARG A 189 -29.16 45.86 -1.32
CA ARG A 189 -28.20 46.94 -1.63
C ARG A 189 -26.96 46.87 -0.75
N ARG A 190 -27.11 46.55 0.53
CA ARG A 190 -25.98 46.36 1.48
C ARG A 190 -25.08 45.22 1.09
N ALA A 191 -25.65 44.05 0.79
CA ALA A 191 -24.87 42.89 0.30
C ALA A 191 -24.18 43.20 -1.02
N ALA A 192 -24.87 43.87 -1.95
CA ALA A 192 -24.28 44.26 -3.24
C ALA A 192 -23.15 45.31 -3.08
N ALA A 193 -23.29 46.27 -2.15
CA ALA A 193 -22.24 47.24 -1.87
C ALA A 193 -20.96 46.57 -1.31
N ALA A 194 -21.13 45.62 -0.39
CA ALA A 194 -19.99 44.84 0.13
C ALA A 194 -19.31 44.03 -0.98
N LEU A 195 -20.07 43.34 -1.84
CA LEU A 195 -19.56 42.62 -2.98
C LEU A 195 -18.81 43.56 -3.95
N ALA A 196 -19.42 44.70 -4.30
CA ALA A 196 -18.79 45.69 -5.20
C ALA A 196 -17.44 46.15 -4.64
N TYR A 197 -17.35 46.42 -3.34
CA TYR A 197 -16.12 46.82 -2.70
C TYR A 197 -15.07 45.71 -2.73
N LEU A 198 -15.41 44.45 -2.44
CA LEU A 198 -14.51 43.28 -2.53
C LEU A 198 -13.99 43.06 -3.94
N LYS A 199 -14.79 43.34 -4.97
CA LYS A 199 -14.35 43.36 -6.39
C LYS A 199 -13.28 44.39 -6.64
N THR A 200 -13.38 45.60 -6.09
CA THR A 200 -12.33 46.63 -6.21
C THR A 200 -11.02 46.19 -5.56
N LEU A 201 -11.06 45.31 -4.57
CA LEU A 201 -9.91 44.68 -3.92
C LEU A 201 -9.35 43.48 -4.71
N GLY A 202 -9.90 43.17 -5.89
CA GLY A 202 -9.39 42.14 -6.79
C GLY A 202 -9.86 40.72 -6.49
N VAL A 203 -10.99 40.56 -5.82
CA VAL A 203 -11.60 39.22 -5.58
C VAL A 203 -12.68 38.95 -6.64
N ASP A 204 -12.66 37.74 -7.20
CA ASP A 204 -13.61 37.31 -8.23
C ASP A 204 -15.05 37.20 -7.65
N GLU A 205 -16.00 37.89 -8.29
CA GLU A 205 -17.41 37.87 -7.87
C GLU A 205 -18.08 36.49 -7.94
N ALA A 206 -17.62 35.61 -8.85
CA ALA A 206 -18.16 34.25 -8.97
C ALA A 206 -17.96 33.40 -7.71
N ARG A 207 -17.16 33.88 -6.77
CA ARG A 207 -16.91 33.24 -5.47
C ARG A 207 -17.85 33.70 -4.37
N PHE A 208 -18.74 34.64 -4.69
CA PHE A 208 -19.71 35.19 -3.74
C PHE A 208 -21.12 34.89 -4.18
N THR A 209 -22.00 34.71 -3.18
CA THR A 209 -23.43 34.79 -3.34
C THR A 209 -23.96 35.87 -2.42
N THR A 210 -24.98 36.61 -2.85
CA THR A 210 -25.60 37.64 -2.00
C THR A 210 -27.03 37.25 -1.70
N ILE A 211 -27.45 37.45 -0.45
CA ILE A 211 -28.80 37.24 0.00
C ILE A 211 -29.21 38.38 0.97
N SER A 212 -30.46 38.77 0.92
CA SER A 212 -31.04 39.71 1.92
C SER A 212 -32.01 38.96 2.82
N PHE A 213 -31.86 39.18 4.10
CA PHE A 213 -32.87 38.81 5.10
C PHE A 213 -33.69 40.01 5.57
N GLY A 214 -33.41 41.22 5.06
CA GLY A 214 -34.09 42.40 5.51
C GLY A 214 -34.09 42.51 7.04
N LYS A 215 -35.21 42.58 7.66
CA LYS A 215 -35.40 42.62 9.13
C LYS A 215 -35.78 41.27 9.75
N GLU A 216 -35.78 40.17 8.97
CA GLU A 216 -36.32 38.88 9.42
C GLU A 216 -35.37 38.11 10.34
N LYS A 217 -34.07 38.45 10.33
CA LYS A 217 -33.06 37.81 11.20
C LYS A 217 -32.39 38.85 12.11
N PRO A 218 -33.07 39.40 13.11
CA PRO A 218 -32.50 40.37 14.06
C PRO A 218 -31.51 39.65 15.02
N LEU A 219 -30.41 40.32 15.38
CA LEU A 219 -29.54 39.91 16.49
C LEU A 219 -30.09 40.42 17.83
N CYS A 220 -30.81 41.51 17.78
CA CYS A 220 -31.34 42.20 18.91
C CYS A 220 -32.73 42.72 18.58
N THR A 221 -33.69 42.62 19.53
CA THR A 221 -35.11 42.97 19.34
C THR A 221 -35.57 44.16 20.15
N GLU A 222 -34.68 44.83 20.88
CA GLU A 222 -35.02 46.00 21.65
C GLU A 222 -35.16 47.24 20.74
N ALA A 223 -36.19 48.02 20.94
CA ALA A 223 -36.49 49.25 20.17
C ALA A 223 -35.58 50.41 20.64
N LYS A 224 -34.27 50.29 20.42
CA LYS A 224 -33.26 51.32 20.77
C LYS A 224 -32.09 51.29 19.77
N GLU A 225 -31.42 52.44 19.63
CA GLU A 225 -30.33 52.59 18.65
C GLU A 225 -29.19 51.60 18.88
N ALA A 226 -28.83 51.27 20.12
CA ALA A 226 -27.82 50.27 20.44
C ALA A 226 -28.14 48.87 19.88
N CYS A 227 -29.43 48.53 19.72
CA CYS A 227 -29.89 47.29 19.13
C CYS A 227 -30.02 47.42 17.60
N TRP A 228 -30.59 48.49 17.10
CA TRP A 228 -30.76 48.75 15.67
C TRP A 228 -29.44 48.82 14.94
N SER A 229 -28.41 49.42 15.53
CA SER A 229 -27.08 49.50 14.92
C SER A 229 -26.43 48.11 14.73
N GLN A 230 -26.71 47.14 15.61
CA GLN A 230 -26.26 45.75 15.48
C GLN A 230 -27.00 45.00 14.35
N ASN A 231 -28.28 45.32 14.16
CA ASN A 231 -29.10 44.70 13.12
C ASN A 231 -28.74 45.22 11.70
N ARG A 232 -28.30 46.48 11.58
CA ARG A 232 -27.87 47.09 10.31
C ARG A 232 -26.49 46.59 9.93
N ARG A 233 -26.41 45.36 9.37
CA ARG A 233 -25.18 44.70 9.14
C ARG A 233 -25.09 43.95 7.80
N GLY A 234 -23.86 43.63 7.42
CA GLY A 234 -23.54 42.65 6.40
C GLY A 234 -22.72 41.52 7.02
N GLU A 235 -23.18 40.29 6.95
CA GLU A 235 -22.50 39.11 7.44
C GLU A 235 -21.84 38.34 6.29
N PHE A 236 -20.69 37.68 6.55
CA PHE A 236 -19.98 36.89 5.59
C PHE A 236 -19.86 35.45 6.11
N LYS A 237 -20.43 34.50 5.36
CA LYS A 237 -20.49 33.11 5.74
C LYS A 237 -19.81 32.22 4.71
N LEU A 238 -18.94 31.31 5.15
CA LEU A 238 -18.38 30.28 4.30
C LEU A 238 -19.49 29.32 3.83
N LYS A 239 -19.36 28.89 2.59
CA LYS A 239 -20.24 27.91 1.92
C LYS A 239 -19.54 26.58 1.74
#